data_e9967095eba4ef32b25a63e8eb1efca6
#
_entry.id   e9967095eba4ef32b25a63e8eb1efca6
#
_cell.length_a   1.000
_cell.length_b   1.000
_cell.length_c   1.000
_cell.angle_alpha   90.00
_cell.angle_beta   90.00
_cell.angle_gamma   90.00
#
_symmetry.space_group_name_H-M   'P 1'
#
loop_
_entity.id
_entity.type
_entity.pdbx_description
1 polymer ?
#
loop_
_entity_poly.entity_id
_entity_poly.type
_entity_poly.pdbx_seq_one_letter_code
_entity_poly.pdbx_strand_id
1 'polypeptide(L)'
;TEAPRVDGGTGHPGLRLRPDVMGTEDGLAKYPYVRESRRIKAQFTVTEADCGKKQREIDTGLSGSKLRSKRYWDSVGVGSYPIDLHPSTSGENYIDFETLPFEVPLGALIPERVQNLLPANKNIGTTHVTNGCYRLHPVEWGIGEAVGTLVSYCHKKRVLPVEVWENRERVGEL
;
A
#
# COMPACT_ATOMS: atom_id res chain seq x y z
N THR A 1 -27.45 -12.49 3.26
CA THR A 1 -28.00 -12.13 4.58
C THR A 1 -28.37 -13.36 5.42
N GLU A 2 -28.58 -14.50 4.80
CA GLU A 2 -28.88 -15.78 5.46
C GLU A 2 -27.64 -16.66 5.64
N ALA A 3 -26.51 -16.26 5.11
CA ALA A 3 -25.26 -17.01 5.26
C ALA A 3 -24.87 -17.12 6.74
N PRO A 4 -24.53 -18.35 7.22
CA PRO A 4 -24.07 -18.54 8.58
C PRO A 4 -22.82 -17.70 8.85
N ARG A 5 -22.71 -17.17 10.05
CA ARG A 5 -21.51 -16.48 10.50
C ARG A 5 -20.40 -17.50 10.77
N VAL A 6 -19.14 -17.04 10.68
CA VAL A 6 -17.97 -17.89 10.98
C VAL A 6 -17.98 -18.46 12.40
N ASP A 7 -18.65 -17.77 13.33
CA ASP A 7 -18.86 -18.22 14.72
C ASP A 7 -20.06 -19.17 14.92
N GLY A 8 -20.67 -19.66 13.82
CA GLY A 8 -21.84 -20.56 13.87
C GLY A 8 -23.16 -19.86 14.18
N GLY A 9 -23.17 -18.54 14.31
CA GLY A 9 -24.39 -17.75 14.50
C GLY A 9 -25.21 -17.64 13.21
N THR A 10 -26.48 -17.26 13.35
CA THR A 10 -27.32 -16.85 12.21
C THR A 10 -26.80 -15.55 11.62
N GLY A 11 -26.91 -15.40 10.30
CA GLY A 11 -26.52 -14.17 9.61
C GLY A 11 -27.25 -12.91 10.16
N HIS A 12 -27.29 -11.87 9.39
CA HIS A 12 -27.97 -10.61 9.77
C HIS A 12 -29.31 -10.47 9.03
N PRO A 13 -30.39 -11.04 9.53
CA PRO A 13 -31.68 -11.10 8.82
C PRO A 13 -32.31 -9.72 8.58
N GLY A 14 -31.87 -8.70 9.35
CA GLY A 14 -32.31 -7.30 9.14
C GLY A 14 -31.58 -6.56 8.01
N LEU A 15 -30.49 -7.13 7.45
CA LEU A 15 -29.77 -6.50 6.35
C LEU A 15 -30.42 -6.83 5.01
N ARG A 16 -30.54 -5.82 4.17
CA ARG A 16 -31.07 -5.95 2.80
C ARG A 16 -30.15 -5.23 1.83
N LEU A 17 -29.99 -5.83 0.66
CA LEU A 17 -29.39 -5.13 -0.47
C LEU A 17 -30.31 -4.00 -0.92
N ARG A 18 -29.75 -2.88 -1.36
CA ARG A 18 -30.47 -1.67 -1.72
C ARG A 18 -30.20 -1.32 -3.18
N PRO A 19 -30.88 -2.00 -4.14
CA PRO A 19 -30.75 -1.70 -5.58
C PRO A 19 -31.11 -0.25 -5.91
N ASP A 20 -32.06 0.32 -5.20
CA ASP A 20 -32.48 1.72 -5.33
C ASP A 20 -31.37 2.73 -4.99
N VAL A 21 -30.48 2.38 -4.04
CA VAL A 21 -29.32 3.21 -3.64
C VAL A 21 -28.12 2.95 -4.53
N MET A 22 -27.85 1.69 -4.85
CA MET A 22 -26.68 1.28 -5.64
C MET A 22 -26.84 1.52 -7.14
N GLY A 23 -28.07 1.67 -7.61
CA GLY A 23 -28.37 1.81 -9.04
C GLY A 23 -28.02 0.54 -9.84
N THR A 24 -28.22 -0.62 -9.25
CA THR A 24 -28.05 -1.96 -9.83
C THR A 24 -29.30 -2.80 -9.56
N GLU A 25 -29.57 -3.81 -10.38
CA GLU A 25 -30.74 -4.68 -10.22
C GLU A 25 -30.65 -5.57 -8.99
N ASP A 26 -29.42 -6.00 -8.64
CA ASP A 26 -29.12 -6.90 -7.54
C ASP A 26 -28.77 -6.21 -6.21
N GLY A 27 -28.64 -4.88 -6.22
CA GLY A 27 -28.24 -4.11 -5.04
C GLY A 27 -26.76 -4.22 -4.66
N LEU A 28 -25.93 -4.83 -5.52
CA LEU A 28 -24.48 -4.87 -5.35
C LEU A 28 -23.82 -3.65 -5.98
N ALA A 29 -22.59 -3.36 -5.57
CA ALA A 29 -21.80 -2.30 -6.19
C ALA A 29 -21.52 -2.61 -7.67
N LYS A 30 -21.55 -1.59 -8.53
CA LYS A 30 -21.28 -1.73 -9.97
C LYS A 30 -19.90 -2.27 -10.29
N TYR A 31 -18.93 -2.03 -9.40
CA TYR A 31 -17.55 -2.43 -9.57
C TYR A 31 -17.05 -3.15 -8.32
N PRO A 32 -16.26 -4.22 -8.48
CA PRO A 32 -15.63 -4.88 -7.35
C PRO A 32 -14.64 -3.93 -6.67
N TYR A 33 -14.60 -3.95 -5.35
CA TYR A 33 -13.56 -3.29 -4.59
C TYR A 33 -12.42 -4.28 -4.34
N VAL A 34 -11.27 -4.01 -4.90
CA VAL A 34 -10.08 -4.84 -4.77
C VAL A 34 -9.10 -4.14 -3.82
N ARG A 35 -8.76 -4.79 -2.70
CA ARG A 35 -7.88 -4.26 -1.64
C ARG A 35 -6.44 -4.71 -1.84
N GLU A 36 -6.06 -5.81 -1.20
CA GLU A 36 -4.72 -6.41 -1.25
C GLU A 36 -4.58 -7.25 -2.52
N SER A 37 -4.49 -6.59 -3.66
CA SER A 37 -4.41 -7.26 -4.95
C SER A 37 -2.97 -7.52 -5.37
N ARG A 38 -2.78 -7.62 -6.67
CA ARG A 38 -1.46 -7.80 -7.27
C ARG A 38 -0.60 -6.56 -7.07
N ARG A 39 0.66 -6.80 -6.79
CA ARG A 39 1.70 -5.77 -6.66
C ARG A 39 2.78 -6.04 -7.68
N ILE A 40 3.52 -5.01 -8.06
CA ILE A 40 4.68 -5.20 -8.93
C ILE A 40 5.80 -5.92 -8.16
N LYS A 41 6.65 -6.61 -8.89
CA LYS A 41 7.97 -6.99 -8.40
C LYS A 41 8.89 -5.81 -8.66
N ALA A 42 9.25 -5.09 -7.60
CA ALA A 42 9.96 -3.83 -7.65
C ALA A 42 11.43 -3.97 -7.26
N GLN A 43 12.23 -2.95 -7.55
CA GLN A 43 13.63 -2.87 -7.15
C GLN A 43 13.79 -2.93 -5.62
N PHE A 44 12.79 -2.47 -4.89
CA PHE A 44 12.71 -2.58 -3.44
C PHE A 44 11.31 -3.03 -3.01
N THR A 45 11.23 -3.91 -2.01
CA THR A 45 9.98 -4.35 -1.42
C THR A 45 9.92 -3.90 0.04
N VAL A 46 8.93 -3.07 0.37
CA VAL A 46 8.67 -2.66 1.75
C VAL A 46 8.03 -3.82 2.51
N THR A 47 8.54 -4.09 3.69
CA THR A 47 8.04 -5.13 4.60
C THR A 47 7.40 -4.53 5.85
N GLU A 48 6.61 -5.32 6.55
CA GLU A 48 6.02 -4.93 7.84
C GLU A 48 7.06 -4.60 8.90
N ALA A 49 8.25 -5.18 8.83
CA ALA A 49 9.38 -4.88 9.72
C ALA A 49 9.89 -3.43 9.56
N ASP A 50 9.64 -2.81 8.41
CA ASP A 50 10.10 -1.44 8.15
C ASP A 50 9.22 -0.38 8.86
N CYS A 51 7.95 -0.69 9.14
CA CYS A 51 6.99 0.27 9.70
C CYS A 51 6.22 -0.21 10.94
N GLY A 52 6.13 -1.52 11.17
CA GLY A 52 5.41 -2.09 12.32
C GLY A 52 6.03 -1.67 13.65
N LYS A 53 5.25 -1.03 14.51
CA LYS A 53 5.73 -0.42 15.75
C LYS A 53 6.48 -1.41 16.64
N LYS A 54 5.86 -2.56 16.93
CA LYS A 54 6.46 -3.59 17.81
C LYS A 54 7.78 -4.14 17.23
N GLN A 55 7.84 -4.38 15.94
CA GLN A 55 9.06 -4.88 15.31
C GLN A 55 10.16 -3.83 15.37
N ARG A 56 9.83 -2.56 15.11
CA ARG A 56 10.80 -1.46 15.22
C ARG A 56 11.32 -1.25 16.64
N GLU A 57 10.50 -1.49 17.67
CA GLU A 57 10.93 -1.49 19.07
C GLU A 57 11.98 -2.59 19.32
N ILE A 58 11.73 -3.79 18.81
CA ILE A 58 12.67 -4.92 18.95
C ILE A 58 13.99 -4.63 18.21
N ASP A 59 13.92 -4.19 16.96
CA ASP A 59 15.10 -4.00 16.10
C ASP A 59 16.00 -2.86 16.58
N THR A 60 15.42 -1.80 17.16
CA THR A 60 16.16 -0.59 17.51
C THR A 60 16.42 -0.43 19.00
N GLY A 61 15.70 -1.15 19.86
CA GLY A 61 15.73 -0.97 21.30
C GLY A 61 15.15 0.40 21.75
N LEU A 62 14.52 1.14 20.84
CA LEU A 62 13.92 2.46 21.12
C LEU A 62 12.43 2.32 21.38
N SER A 63 11.86 3.30 22.12
CA SER A 63 10.42 3.35 22.41
C SER A 63 9.90 4.78 22.47
N GLY A 64 8.57 4.93 22.53
CA GLY A 64 7.90 6.21 22.68
C GLY A 64 8.25 7.20 21.57
N SER A 65 8.51 8.45 21.94
CA SER A 65 8.75 9.55 21.00
C SER A 65 10.06 9.45 20.20
N LYS A 66 10.96 8.54 20.56
CA LYS A 66 12.21 8.29 19.84
C LYS A 66 12.08 7.22 18.76
N LEU A 67 11.03 6.41 18.82
CA LEU A 67 10.80 5.33 17.87
C LEU A 67 10.40 5.90 16.51
N ARG A 68 10.95 5.33 15.45
CA ARG A 68 10.65 5.69 14.05
C ARG A 68 10.57 4.45 13.18
N SER A 69 9.79 4.54 12.10
CA SER A 69 9.90 3.60 10.99
C SER A 69 11.28 3.65 10.37
N LYS A 70 11.59 2.68 9.52
CA LYS A 70 12.81 2.72 8.71
C LYS A 70 12.79 3.93 7.79
N ARG A 71 13.91 4.63 7.72
CA ARG A 71 14.10 5.75 6.80
C ARG A 71 14.73 5.28 5.51
N TYR A 72 14.32 5.89 4.43
CA TYR A 72 14.83 5.59 3.10
C TYR A 72 15.55 6.81 2.52
N TRP A 73 16.70 6.57 1.92
CA TRP A 73 17.48 7.61 1.27
C TRP A 73 16.78 8.16 0.00
N ASP A 74 15.89 7.36 -0.58
CA ASP A 74 15.12 7.60 -1.78
C ASP A 74 13.62 7.84 -1.47
N SER A 75 13.32 8.38 -0.29
CA SER A 75 11.95 8.65 0.12
C SER A 75 11.29 9.70 -0.75
N VAL A 76 10.14 9.37 -1.35
CA VAL A 76 9.34 10.25 -2.22
C VAL A 76 7.93 10.50 -1.69
N GLY A 77 7.62 10.03 -0.49
CA GLY A 77 6.32 10.23 0.12
C GLY A 77 6.27 9.72 1.55
N VAL A 78 5.19 10.04 2.25
CA VAL A 78 4.94 9.63 3.63
C VAL A 78 3.52 9.11 3.79
N GLY A 79 3.32 8.25 4.78
CA GLY A 79 2.01 7.73 5.15
C GLY A 79 1.92 7.45 6.64
N SER A 80 0.70 7.28 7.13
CA SER A 80 0.42 6.89 8.50
C SER A 80 -0.93 6.18 8.56
N TYR A 81 -0.89 4.88 8.77
CA TYR A 81 -2.08 4.05 8.96
C TYR A 81 -1.67 2.69 9.53
N PRO A 82 -2.43 2.09 10.44
CA PRO A 82 -2.15 0.72 10.91
C PRO A 82 -2.23 -0.29 9.76
N ILE A 83 -1.56 -1.41 9.91
CA ILE A 83 -1.77 -2.52 8.99
C ILE A 83 -3.12 -3.15 9.31
N ASP A 84 -4.04 -3.03 8.35
CA ASP A 84 -5.42 -3.54 8.43
C ASP A 84 -5.67 -4.45 7.23
N LEU A 85 -5.81 -5.75 7.49
CA LEU A 85 -6.13 -6.74 6.49
C LEU A 85 -7.44 -7.44 6.84
N HIS A 86 -8.31 -7.54 5.84
CA HIS A 86 -9.57 -8.25 5.98
C HIS A 86 -9.40 -9.77 5.82
N PRO A 87 -10.29 -10.58 6.42
CA PRO A 87 -10.28 -12.02 6.23
C PRO A 87 -10.39 -12.39 4.76
N SER A 88 -9.61 -13.38 4.34
CA SER A 88 -9.71 -13.98 3.01
C SER A 88 -10.74 -15.11 2.99
N THR A 89 -11.12 -15.55 1.79
CA THR A 89 -12.02 -16.70 1.61
C THR A 89 -11.40 -18.02 2.07
N SER A 90 -10.09 -18.07 2.28
CA SER A 90 -9.39 -19.23 2.84
C SER A 90 -9.55 -19.38 4.35
N GLY A 91 -10.33 -18.52 5.00
CA GLY A 91 -10.62 -18.61 6.44
C GLY A 91 -9.56 -17.96 7.33
N GLU A 92 -8.57 -17.35 6.77
CA GLU A 92 -7.57 -16.57 7.49
C GLU A 92 -7.94 -15.09 7.41
N ASN A 93 -8.13 -14.43 8.42
CA ASN A 93 -7.25 -13.80 9.34
C ASN A 93 -7.45 -12.31 9.24
N TYR A 94 -8.16 -11.80 10.15
CA TYR A 94 -8.11 -10.39 10.46
C TYR A 94 -6.71 -10.09 11.04
N ILE A 95 -5.94 -9.25 10.35
CA ILE A 95 -4.65 -8.75 10.81
C ILE A 95 -4.80 -7.25 11.02
N ASP A 96 -4.57 -6.81 12.23
CA ASP A 96 -4.63 -5.40 12.62
C ASP A 96 -3.55 -5.14 13.66
N PHE A 97 -2.57 -4.28 13.31
CA PHE A 97 -1.56 -3.86 14.28
C PHE A 97 -0.97 -2.48 13.96
N GLU A 98 -0.46 -1.83 14.99
CA GLU A 98 0.06 -0.48 14.91
C GLU A 98 1.31 -0.38 14.04
N THR A 99 1.34 0.65 13.22
CA THR A 99 2.54 1.12 12.52
C THR A 99 2.98 2.47 13.06
N LEU A 100 4.21 2.83 12.75
CA LEU A 100 4.70 4.20 12.86
C LEU A 100 4.42 4.95 11.57
N PRO A 101 4.37 6.28 11.56
CA PRO A 101 4.43 7.05 10.32
C PRO A 101 5.60 6.56 9.48
N PHE A 102 5.36 6.29 8.21
CA PHE A 102 6.30 5.62 7.32
C PHE A 102 6.58 6.44 6.05
N GLU A 103 7.66 6.10 5.39
CA GLU A 103 8.08 6.70 4.12
C GLU A 103 7.78 5.77 2.96
N VAL A 104 7.63 6.32 1.77
CA VAL A 104 7.48 5.59 0.50
C VAL A 104 8.80 5.66 -0.26
N PRO A 105 9.57 4.57 -0.36
CA PRO A 105 10.82 4.58 -1.12
C PRO A 105 10.56 4.55 -2.62
N LEU A 106 11.32 5.32 -3.40
CA LEU A 106 11.25 5.36 -4.86
C LEU A 106 11.46 3.97 -5.49
N GLY A 107 12.38 3.19 -4.93
CA GLY A 107 12.65 1.83 -5.41
C GLY A 107 11.43 0.91 -5.37
N ALA A 108 10.44 1.17 -4.51
CA ALA A 108 9.18 0.42 -4.49
C ALA A 108 8.24 0.78 -5.66
N LEU A 109 8.50 1.88 -6.36
CA LEU A 109 7.71 2.32 -7.52
C LEU A 109 8.31 1.87 -8.86
N ILE A 110 9.48 1.23 -8.85
CA ILE A 110 10.22 0.87 -10.07
C ILE A 110 10.23 -0.64 -10.26
N PRO A 111 9.58 -1.17 -11.32
CA PRO A 111 9.58 -2.60 -11.61
C PRO A 111 10.98 -3.14 -11.89
N GLU A 112 11.26 -4.38 -11.50
CA GLU A 112 12.54 -5.06 -11.79
C GLU A 112 12.78 -5.29 -13.28
N ARG A 113 11.75 -5.57 -14.07
CA ARG A 113 11.89 -6.02 -15.47
C ARG A 113 11.34 -5.06 -16.51
N VAL A 114 10.32 -4.29 -16.16
CA VAL A 114 9.59 -3.45 -17.11
C VAL A 114 10.05 -2.01 -16.95
N GLN A 115 10.69 -1.45 -17.97
CA GLN A 115 11.34 -0.15 -17.89
C GLN A 115 10.41 1.04 -18.11
N ASN A 116 9.30 0.84 -18.81
CA ASN A 116 8.37 1.91 -19.22
C ASN A 116 6.99 1.80 -18.57
N LEU A 117 6.92 1.21 -17.39
CA LEU A 117 5.71 1.09 -16.59
C LEU A 117 6.02 1.47 -15.15
N LEU A 118 5.17 2.29 -14.55
CA LEU A 118 5.25 2.67 -13.15
C LEU A 118 3.89 2.51 -12.49
N PRO A 119 3.79 1.93 -11.29
CA PRO A 119 2.56 1.88 -10.51
C PRO A 119 2.32 3.27 -9.91
N ALA A 120 1.17 3.87 -10.14
CA ALA A 120 0.80 5.17 -9.59
C ALA A 120 -0.26 5.05 -8.48
N ASN A 121 -0.36 3.89 -7.85
CA ASN A 121 -1.37 3.57 -6.86
C ASN A 121 -0.87 2.46 -5.93
N LYS A 122 -1.76 1.76 -5.21
CA LYS A 122 -1.47 0.72 -4.18
C LYS A 122 -0.70 -0.52 -4.67
N ASN A 123 -0.47 -0.68 -5.95
CA ASN A 123 0.19 -1.84 -6.53
C ASN A 123 1.73 -1.75 -6.59
N ILE A 124 2.31 -0.98 -5.71
CA ILE A 124 3.77 -0.81 -5.53
C ILE A 124 4.44 -2.05 -4.92
N GLY A 125 5.75 -2.02 -4.79
CA GLY A 125 6.57 -3.06 -4.16
C GLY A 125 6.39 -3.14 -2.65
N THR A 126 5.32 -3.81 -2.21
CA THR A 126 5.04 -4.12 -0.79
C THR A 126 4.78 -5.60 -0.61
N THR A 127 4.90 -6.12 0.61
CA THR A 127 4.35 -7.43 0.95
C THR A 127 2.82 -7.38 0.98
N HIS A 128 2.17 -8.54 1.05
CA HIS A 128 0.72 -8.60 1.27
C HIS A 128 0.32 -7.88 2.57
N VAL A 129 1.08 -8.12 3.62
CA VAL A 129 0.85 -7.53 4.95
C VAL A 129 1.04 -6.01 4.92
N THR A 130 2.17 -5.54 4.40
CA THR A 130 2.49 -4.10 4.34
C THR A 130 1.52 -3.33 3.43
N ASN A 131 0.96 -3.99 2.41
CA ASN A 131 -0.06 -3.36 1.58
C ASN A 131 -1.26 -2.86 2.40
N GLY A 132 -1.56 -3.48 3.54
CA GLY A 132 -2.63 -3.08 4.45
C GLY A 132 -2.55 -1.62 4.91
N CYS A 133 -1.36 -1.04 5.04
CA CYS A 133 -1.18 0.36 5.42
C CYS A 133 -0.80 1.28 4.25
N TYR A 134 -0.22 0.76 3.16
CA TYR A 134 0.17 1.55 1.99
C TYR A 134 -0.96 1.81 0.99
N ARG A 135 -2.09 1.09 1.06
CA ARG A 135 -3.23 1.17 0.15
C ARG A 135 -4.27 2.24 0.50
N LEU A 136 -3.94 3.21 1.31
CA LEU A 136 -4.85 4.29 1.72
C LEU A 136 -4.81 5.44 0.71
N HIS A 137 -5.98 6.05 0.48
CA HIS A 137 -6.14 7.10 -0.52
C HIS A 137 -5.12 8.24 -0.40
N PRO A 138 -4.79 8.78 0.79
CA PRO A 138 -3.75 9.81 0.91
C PRO A 138 -2.36 9.30 0.49
N VAL A 139 -2.02 8.05 0.81
CA VAL A 139 -0.75 7.41 0.42
C VAL A 139 -0.72 7.18 -1.09
N GLU A 140 -1.81 6.66 -1.65
CA GLU A 140 -1.96 6.45 -3.10
C GLU A 140 -1.87 7.75 -3.89
N TRP A 141 -2.42 8.83 -3.34
CA TRP A 141 -2.28 10.17 -3.93
C TRP A 141 -0.83 10.61 -3.99
N GLY A 142 -0.10 10.54 -2.87
CA GLY A 142 1.33 10.86 -2.82
C GLY A 142 2.17 10.00 -3.77
N ILE A 143 1.86 8.71 -3.89
CA ILE A 143 2.48 7.81 -4.88
C ILE A 143 2.22 8.32 -6.30
N GLY A 144 1.00 8.71 -6.62
CA GLY A 144 0.64 9.24 -7.94
C GLY A 144 1.39 10.52 -8.29
N GLU A 145 1.55 11.44 -7.33
CA GLU A 145 2.35 12.66 -7.50
C GLU A 145 3.83 12.35 -7.74
N ALA A 146 4.41 11.45 -6.93
CA ALA A 146 5.80 11.03 -7.08
C ALA A 146 6.05 10.40 -8.46
N VAL A 147 5.16 9.50 -8.90
CA VAL A 147 5.25 8.86 -10.21
C VAL A 147 5.12 9.90 -11.34
N GLY A 148 4.17 10.83 -11.25
CA GLY A 148 3.99 11.90 -12.23
C GLY A 148 5.24 12.78 -12.35
N THR A 149 5.84 13.13 -11.22
CA THR A 149 7.09 13.90 -11.15
C THR A 149 8.24 13.12 -11.77
N LEU A 150 8.41 11.84 -11.41
CA LEU A 150 9.43 10.98 -11.98
C LEU A 150 9.30 10.85 -13.51
N VAL A 151 8.09 10.64 -14.02
CA VAL A 151 7.84 10.55 -15.47
C VAL A 151 8.24 11.85 -16.17
N SER A 152 7.86 12.99 -15.61
CA SER A 152 8.22 14.31 -16.15
C SER A 152 9.74 14.52 -16.17
N TYR A 153 10.41 14.14 -15.09
CA TYR A 153 11.86 14.20 -14.98
C TYR A 153 12.55 13.31 -16.02
N CYS A 154 12.15 12.04 -16.09
CA CYS A 154 12.68 11.07 -17.04
C CYS A 154 12.53 11.54 -18.49
N HIS A 155 11.38 12.11 -18.83
CA HIS A 155 11.14 12.65 -20.17
C HIS A 155 12.07 13.83 -20.48
N LYS A 156 12.21 14.79 -19.56
CA LYS A 156 13.08 15.97 -19.73
C LYS A 156 14.56 15.60 -19.83
N LYS A 157 15.02 14.69 -18.99
CA LYS A 157 16.44 14.29 -18.93
C LYS A 157 16.78 13.14 -19.90
N ARG A 158 15.79 12.52 -20.54
CA ARG A 158 15.92 11.36 -21.43
C ARG A 158 16.63 10.19 -20.75
N VAL A 159 16.17 9.84 -19.55
CA VAL A 159 16.68 8.75 -18.73
C VAL A 159 15.54 7.81 -18.33
N LEU A 160 15.88 6.58 -17.97
CA LEU A 160 14.92 5.60 -17.46
C LEU A 160 14.67 5.80 -15.95
N PRO A 161 13.51 5.42 -15.43
CA PRO A 161 13.22 5.50 -13.99
C PRO A 161 14.27 4.80 -13.10
N VAL A 162 14.75 3.64 -13.51
CA VAL A 162 15.79 2.90 -12.78
C VAL A 162 17.11 3.67 -12.72
N GLU A 163 17.50 4.37 -13.77
CA GLU A 163 18.71 5.20 -13.80
C GLU A 163 18.60 6.43 -12.89
N VAL A 164 17.38 6.90 -12.62
CA VAL A 164 17.14 7.95 -11.62
C VAL A 164 17.34 7.36 -10.22
N TRP A 165 16.74 6.22 -9.94
CA TRP A 165 16.84 5.56 -8.64
C TRP A 165 18.27 5.15 -8.28
N GLU A 166 19.05 4.67 -9.23
CA GLU A 166 20.47 4.29 -9.02
C GLU A 166 21.40 5.48 -8.76
N ASN A 167 20.93 6.70 -8.99
CA ASN A 167 21.74 7.91 -8.86
C ASN A 167 21.16 8.87 -7.81
N ARG A 168 21.86 8.99 -6.66
CA ARG A 168 21.41 9.83 -5.54
C ARG A 168 21.23 11.31 -5.88
N GLU A 169 22.06 11.85 -6.76
CA GLU A 169 21.94 13.26 -7.19
C GLU A 169 20.62 13.46 -7.95
N ARG A 170 20.29 12.55 -8.86
CA ARG A 170 19.04 12.59 -9.62
C ARG A 170 17.79 12.43 -8.73
N VAL A 171 17.86 11.56 -7.72
CA VAL A 171 16.78 11.45 -6.72
C VAL A 171 16.64 12.76 -5.95
N GLY A 172 17.73 13.43 -5.63
CA GLY A 172 17.71 14.75 -4.98
C GLY A 172 17.19 15.90 -5.85
N GLU A 173 17.12 15.72 -7.17
CA GLU A 173 16.54 16.69 -8.12
C GLU A 173 15.02 16.51 -8.30
N LEU A 174 14.44 15.37 -7.83
CA LEU A 174 13.01 15.09 -7.89
C LEU A 174 12.23 15.90 -6.84
#